data_47367bee4111f07cccc28fc147a3fb94
#
_entry.id   47367bee4111f07cccc28fc147a3fb94
#
_cell.length_a   1.000
_cell.length_b   1.000
_cell.length_c   1.000
_cell.angle_alpha   90.00
_cell.angle_beta   90.00
_cell.angle_gamma   90.00
#
_symmetry.space_group_name_H-M   'P 1'
#
loop_
_entity.id
_entity.type
_entity.pdbx_description
1 polymer ?
#
loop_
_entity_poly.entity_id
_entity_poly.type
_entity_poly.pdbx_seq_one_letter_code
_entity_poly.pdbx_strand_id
1 'polypeptide(L)'
;MDPLTFDYEKLHVRVDRGVFELFQPNDLTTTLRIPLHWLGVLVHYRKPGRPGELIFGAVNDPRTALYGTDLASFGYRSTMAVRVPSSDEPLFRAYFTEVAAHAGRPVI
;
A
#
# COMPACT_ATOMS: atom_id res chain seq x y z
N MET A 1 7.77 19.89 -3.41
CA MET A 1 6.78 18.92 -3.92
C MET A 1 5.75 18.64 -2.84
N ASP A 2 4.47 18.69 -3.21
CA ASP A 2 3.40 18.44 -2.26
C ASP A 2 3.30 16.97 -1.91
N PRO A 3 2.95 16.64 -0.65
CA PRO A 3 2.72 15.25 -0.29
C PRO A 3 1.61 14.61 -1.12
N LEU A 4 1.76 13.33 -1.42
CA LEU A 4 0.70 12.54 -2.04
C LEU A 4 -0.14 11.94 -0.93
N THR A 5 -1.37 12.37 -0.79
CA THR A 5 -2.27 11.93 0.27
C THR A 5 -3.46 11.18 -0.30
N PHE A 6 -3.99 10.24 0.49
CA PHE A 6 -5.18 9.49 0.13
C PHE A 6 -5.93 9.12 1.41
N ASP A 7 -7.20 9.51 1.47
CA ASP A 7 -8.06 9.20 2.61
C ASP A 7 -9.14 8.23 2.16
N TYR A 8 -9.32 7.17 2.92
CA TYR A 8 -10.34 6.17 2.67
C TYR A 8 -10.97 5.78 4.01
N GLU A 9 -12.24 6.17 4.20
CA GLU A 9 -12.93 5.99 5.48
C GLU A 9 -12.08 6.59 6.61
N LYS A 10 -11.57 5.72 7.52
CA LYS A 10 -10.74 6.17 8.63
C LYS A 10 -9.25 5.92 8.41
N LEU A 11 -8.91 5.52 7.21
CA LEU A 11 -7.52 5.27 6.81
C LEU A 11 -6.94 6.52 6.17
N HIS A 12 -5.78 6.95 6.64
CA HIS A 12 -5.06 8.07 6.07
C HIS A 12 -3.71 7.60 5.58
N VAL A 13 -3.41 7.89 4.34
CA VAL A 13 -2.16 7.49 3.70
C VAL A 13 -1.47 8.73 3.17
N ARG A 14 -0.17 8.79 3.35
CA ARG A 14 0.63 9.94 2.93
C ARG A 14 2.00 9.48 2.45
N VAL A 15 2.45 10.05 1.35
CA VAL A 15 3.83 9.92 0.88
C VAL A 15 4.44 11.30 0.85
N ASP A 16 5.52 11.50 1.62
CA ASP A 16 6.20 12.78 1.70
C ASP A 16 7.68 12.52 1.96
N ARG A 17 8.53 13.21 1.21
CA ARG A 17 9.99 13.16 1.38
C ARG A 17 10.54 11.72 1.38
N GLY A 18 10.01 10.88 0.49
CA GLY A 18 10.48 9.51 0.35
C GLY A 18 10.02 8.55 1.43
N VAL A 19 9.02 8.93 2.24
CA VAL A 19 8.47 8.08 3.29
C VAL A 19 6.99 7.88 3.07
N PHE A 20 6.56 6.61 3.07
CA PHE A 20 5.16 6.23 3.09
C PHE A 20 4.70 6.10 4.54
N GLU A 21 3.57 6.74 4.87
CA GLU A 21 2.95 6.64 6.18
C GLU A 21 1.48 6.22 6.02
N LEU A 22 1.06 5.28 6.85
CA LEU A 22 -0.32 4.83 6.92
C LEU A 22 -0.78 4.97 8.38
N PHE A 23 -1.91 5.61 8.57
CA PHE A 23 -2.45 5.90 9.89
C PHE A 23 -3.91 5.51 9.95
N GLN A 24 -4.27 4.74 10.98
CA GLN A 24 -5.66 4.35 11.29
C GLN A 24 -6.03 4.89 12.66
N PRO A 25 -6.80 5.98 12.74
CA PRO A 25 -7.07 6.62 14.04
C PRO A 25 -7.91 5.80 15.01
N ASN A 26 -8.61 4.76 14.54
CA ASN A 26 -9.37 3.88 15.42
C ASN A 26 -8.51 2.89 16.19
N ASP A 27 -7.31 2.65 15.70
CA ASP A 27 -6.33 1.83 16.38
C ASP A 27 -5.23 2.78 16.82
N LEU A 28 -5.31 3.21 18.05
CA LEU A 28 -4.48 4.26 18.61
C LEU A 28 -2.97 3.99 18.50
N THR A 29 -2.61 2.76 18.21
CA THR A 29 -1.20 2.36 18.18
C THR A 29 -0.68 2.05 16.80
N THR A 30 -1.54 2.08 15.78
CA THR A 30 -1.13 1.60 14.46
C THR A 30 -0.81 2.73 13.51
N THR A 31 0.48 2.99 13.38
CA THR A 31 1.03 3.82 12.32
C THR A 31 2.12 3.01 11.65
N LEU A 32 2.00 2.84 10.34
CA LEU A 32 3.02 2.16 9.55
C LEU A 32 3.83 3.20 8.78
N ARG A 33 5.14 3.13 8.88
CA ARG A 33 6.05 4.00 8.15
C ARG A 33 7.08 3.14 7.43
N ILE A 34 7.17 3.32 6.12
CA ILE A 34 8.10 2.56 5.29
C ILE A 34 8.78 3.52 4.33
N PRO A 35 10.11 3.46 4.18
CA PRO A 35 10.75 4.22 3.10
C PRO A 35 10.12 3.85 1.76
N LEU A 36 9.78 4.83 0.97
CA LEU A 36 9.10 4.63 -0.30
C LEU A 36 9.85 3.67 -1.21
N HIS A 37 11.15 3.71 -1.13
CA HIS A 37 12.06 2.84 -1.89
C HIS A 37 11.79 1.34 -1.64
N TRP A 38 11.30 0.99 -0.44
CA TRP A 38 11.08 -0.39 -0.04
C TRP A 38 9.60 -0.76 0.08
N LEU A 39 8.69 0.16 -0.19
CA LEU A 39 7.26 -0.09 -0.01
C LEU A 39 6.78 -1.19 -0.95
N GLY A 40 5.96 -2.09 -0.41
CA GLY A 40 5.20 -3.06 -1.19
C GLY A 40 3.75 -3.09 -0.71
N VAL A 41 2.81 -3.06 -1.63
CA VAL A 41 1.38 -3.18 -1.35
C VAL A 41 0.84 -4.37 -2.12
N LEU A 42 0.59 -5.46 -1.41
CA LEU A 42 0.12 -6.70 -2.00
C LEU A 42 -1.40 -6.74 -1.97
N VAL A 43 -2.01 -6.93 -3.15
CA VAL A 43 -3.45 -7.12 -3.27
C VAL A 43 -3.75 -8.59 -3.16
N HIS A 44 -4.51 -8.97 -2.13
CA HIS A 44 -4.80 -10.36 -1.85
C HIS A 44 -6.30 -10.61 -1.83
N TYR A 45 -6.77 -11.52 -2.70
CA TYR A 45 -8.15 -11.98 -2.74
C TYR A 45 -8.20 -13.42 -2.29
N ARG A 46 -8.89 -13.68 -1.16
CA ARG A 46 -8.99 -15.05 -0.64
C ARG A 46 -10.01 -15.89 -1.38
N LYS A 47 -11.17 -15.31 -1.71
CA LYS A 47 -12.27 -16.00 -2.38
C LYS A 47 -13.06 -15.04 -3.26
N PRO A 48 -13.62 -15.50 -4.38
CA PRO A 48 -14.53 -14.69 -5.17
C PRO A 48 -15.71 -14.18 -4.33
N GLY A 49 -16.11 -12.93 -4.56
CA GLY A 49 -17.24 -12.31 -3.86
C GLY A 49 -16.96 -11.87 -2.43
N ARG A 50 -15.77 -12.11 -1.91
CA ARG A 50 -15.36 -11.63 -0.59
C ARG A 50 -14.51 -10.38 -0.70
N PRO A 51 -14.49 -9.53 0.35
CA PRO A 51 -13.58 -8.38 0.37
C PRO A 51 -12.14 -8.84 0.20
N GLY A 52 -11.36 -8.08 -0.54
CA GLY A 52 -9.93 -8.28 -0.62
C GLY A 52 -9.21 -7.68 0.57
N GLU A 53 -7.93 -7.94 0.66
CA GLU A 53 -7.05 -7.31 1.63
C GLU A 53 -5.92 -6.61 0.87
N LEU A 54 -5.55 -5.42 1.34
CA LEU A 54 -4.30 -4.79 0.96
C LEU A 54 -3.32 -5.03 2.08
N ILE A 55 -2.21 -5.66 1.76
CA ILE A 55 -1.17 -5.97 2.74
C ILE A 55 -0.01 -5.01 2.49
N PHE A 56 0.21 -4.12 3.44
CA PHE A 56 1.28 -3.13 3.37
C PHE A 56 2.52 -3.67 4.06
N GLY A 57 3.65 -3.61 3.39
CA GLY A 57 4.89 -4.12 3.93
C GLY A 57 6.09 -3.65 3.12
N ALA A 58 7.20 -4.32 3.30
CA ALA A 58 8.45 -4.00 2.61
C ALA A 58 8.84 -5.10 1.63
N VAL A 59 9.44 -4.71 0.53
CA VAL A 59 10.07 -5.64 -0.40
C VAL A 59 11.58 -5.66 -0.16
N ASN A 60 12.22 -6.76 -0.52
CA ASN A 60 13.67 -6.91 -0.37
C ASN A 60 14.45 -6.37 -1.58
N ASP A 61 13.76 -6.18 -2.69
CA ASP A 61 14.36 -5.67 -3.92
C ASP A 61 13.58 -4.45 -4.38
N PRO A 62 14.19 -3.24 -4.42
CA PRO A 62 13.47 -2.02 -4.81
C PRO A 62 13.05 -2.00 -6.28
N ARG A 63 13.47 -2.96 -7.09
CA ARG A 63 13.02 -3.11 -8.47
C ARG A 63 11.69 -3.87 -8.55
N THR A 64 11.25 -4.49 -7.45
CA THR A 64 9.96 -5.15 -7.39
C THR A 64 8.85 -4.13 -7.59
N ALA A 65 7.74 -4.55 -8.21
CA ALA A 65 6.56 -3.70 -8.34
C ALA A 65 6.11 -3.20 -6.96
N LEU A 66 5.65 -1.97 -6.92
CA LEU A 66 5.19 -1.36 -5.67
C LEU A 66 3.82 -1.86 -5.27
N TYR A 67 2.95 -2.14 -6.23
CA TYR A 67 1.55 -2.51 -5.99
C TYR A 67 1.16 -3.61 -6.97
N GLY A 68 0.48 -4.62 -6.51
CA GLY A 68 -0.02 -5.69 -7.38
C GLY A 68 -0.44 -6.93 -6.63
N THR A 69 -0.86 -7.94 -7.39
CA THR A 69 -1.34 -9.20 -6.84
C THR A 69 -0.23 -10.22 -6.61
N ASP A 70 0.95 -9.97 -7.16
CA ASP A 70 2.10 -10.85 -7.02
C ASP A 70 3.36 -9.98 -6.92
N LEU A 71 3.89 -9.88 -5.71
CA LEU A 71 5.09 -9.09 -5.45
C LEU A 71 6.22 -10.04 -5.06
N ALA A 72 7.15 -10.25 -5.99
CA ALA A 72 8.38 -10.97 -5.69
C ALA A 72 9.12 -10.26 -4.54
N SER A 73 9.80 -10.99 -3.70
CA SER A 73 10.56 -10.46 -2.57
C SER A 73 9.74 -9.73 -1.50
N PHE A 74 8.41 -9.89 -1.48
CA PHE A 74 7.58 -9.29 -0.44
C PHE A 74 7.83 -9.97 0.90
N GLY A 75 8.17 -9.18 1.91
CA GLY A 75 8.37 -9.70 3.26
C GLY A 75 7.10 -9.59 4.10
N TYR A 76 6.71 -10.69 4.71
CA TYR A 76 5.49 -10.73 5.52
C TYR A 76 5.71 -10.33 6.98
N ARG A 77 6.93 -9.95 7.35
CA ARG A 77 7.22 -9.46 8.69
C ARG A 77 6.82 -8.00 8.81
N SER A 78 6.21 -7.63 9.92
CA SER A 78 5.81 -6.25 10.21
C SER A 78 4.90 -5.67 9.13
N THR A 79 3.89 -6.46 8.71
CA THR A 79 2.90 -6.04 7.73
C THR A 79 1.64 -5.54 8.42
N MET A 80 0.88 -4.72 7.71
CA MET A 80 -0.45 -4.30 8.10
C MET A 80 -1.42 -4.66 6.98
N ALA A 81 -2.54 -5.29 7.34
CA ALA A 81 -3.56 -5.65 6.37
C ALA A 81 -4.80 -4.78 6.56
N VAL A 82 -5.36 -4.31 5.46
CA VAL A 82 -6.60 -3.52 5.46
C VAL A 82 -7.59 -4.22 4.55
N ARG A 83 -8.80 -4.47 5.05
CA ARG A 83 -9.87 -5.03 4.23
C ARG A 83 -10.47 -3.95 3.36
N VAL A 84 -10.64 -4.28 2.08
CA VAL A 84 -11.17 -3.35 1.09
C VAL A 84 -12.17 -4.10 0.22
N PRO A 85 -13.42 -3.61 0.10
CA PRO A 85 -14.35 -4.17 -0.86
C PRO A 85 -13.74 -4.16 -2.26
N SER A 86 -14.02 -5.19 -3.04
CA SER A 86 -13.45 -5.30 -4.38
C SER A 86 -13.85 -4.12 -5.28
N SER A 87 -15.02 -3.53 -5.02
CA SER A 87 -15.48 -2.34 -5.75
C SER A 87 -14.64 -1.10 -5.46
N ASP A 88 -13.95 -1.05 -4.32
CA ASP A 88 -13.15 0.11 -3.91
C ASP A 88 -11.65 -0.07 -4.21
N GLU A 89 -11.23 -1.29 -4.54
CA GLU A 89 -9.81 -1.54 -4.85
C GLU A 89 -9.28 -0.62 -5.96
N PRO A 90 -10.04 -0.31 -7.03
CA PRO A 90 -9.55 0.61 -8.05
C PRO A 90 -9.15 1.99 -7.55
N LEU A 91 -9.75 2.46 -6.45
CA LEU A 91 -9.36 3.73 -5.84
C LEU A 91 -7.93 3.67 -5.31
N PHE A 92 -7.60 2.58 -4.62
CA PHE A 92 -6.25 2.33 -4.12
C PHE A 92 -5.26 2.14 -5.26
N ARG A 93 -5.65 1.40 -6.29
CA ARG A 93 -4.82 1.18 -7.46
C ARG A 93 -4.45 2.50 -8.14
N ALA A 94 -5.41 3.40 -8.30
CA ALA A 94 -5.15 4.70 -8.91
C ALA A 94 -4.13 5.49 -8.08
N TYR A 95 -4.30 5.52 -6.76
CA TYR A 95 -3.38 6.23 -5.88
C TYR A 95 -1.97 5.61 -5.92
N PHE A 96 -1.87 4.28 -5.79
CA PHE A 96 -0.57 3.62 -5.76
C PHE A 96 0.12 3.59 -7.12
N THR A 97 -0.63 3.69 -8.21
CA THR A 97 -0.04 3.90 -9.54
C THR A 97 0.70 5.24 -9.59
N GLU A 98 0.09 6.28 -9.03
CA GLU A 98 0.72 7.58 -8.94
C GLU A 98 1.94 7.57 -8.02
N VAL A 99 1.82 6.90 -6.87
CA VAL A 99 2.94 6.73 -5.94
C VAL A 99 4.09 5.97 -6.60
N ALA A 100 3.79 4.91 -7.33
CA ALA A 100 4.80 4.10 -8.03
C ALA A 100 5.52 4.92 -9.10
N ALA A 101 4.79 5.72 -9.86
CA ALA A 101 5.38 6.60 -10.85
C ALA A 101 6.35 7.58 -10.20
N HIS A 102 5.96 8.13 -9.06
CA HIS A 102 6.79 9.04 -8.28
C HIS A 102 8.05 8.34 -7.76
N ALA A 103 7.95 7.08 -7.40
CA ALA A 103 9.06 6.28 -6.90
C ALA A 103 9.92 5.66 -8.00
N GLY A 104 9.53 5.79 -9.28
CA GLY A 104 10.22 5.15 -10.39
C GLY A 104 10.08 3.63 -10.38
N ARG A 105 8.96 3.11 -9.89
CA ARG A 105 8.71 1.68 -9.74
C ARG A 105 7.47 1.25 -10.51
N PRO A 106 7.45 0.00 -11.03
CA PRO A 106 6.29 -0.50 -11.77
C PRO A 106 5.12 -0.86 -10.86
N VAL A 107 3.96 -1.02 -11.49
CA VAL A 107 2.74 -1.59 -10.90
C VAL A 107 2.34 -2.79 -11.75
N ILE A 108 1.88 -3.84 -11.10
CA ILE A 108 1.41 -5.03 -11.82
C ILE A 108 -0.11 -4.94 -12.05
#